data_014335002bf15e831a898c41a7896583
#
_entry.id   014335002bf15e831a898c41a7896583
#
_cell.length_a   1.000
_cell.length_b   1.000
_cell.length_c   1.000
_cell.angle_alpha   90.00
_cell.angle_beta   90.00
_cell.angle_gamma   90.00
#
_symmetry.space_group_name_H-M   'P 1'
#
loop_
_entity.id
_entity.type
_entity.pdbx_description
1 polymer ?
#
loop_
_entity_poly.entity_id
_entity_poly.type
_entity_poly.pdbx_seq_one_letter_code
_entity_poly.pdbx_strand_id
1 'polypeptide(L)'
;MVKLESYTDYPKQASENAKIALRYAEENGWGSCGTAVGKQRANQLAKGEPISRDTIARMAAFERHRQNSKKKLGDGCGRLMWLAWGGDAGVKWAQRKLKQIDREKNLKMTAYERVLTKLYK
;
A
#
# COMPACT_ATOMS: atom_id res chain seq x y z
N MET A 1 23.56 -9.91 -6.64
CA MET A 1 22.47 -8.97 -6.98
C MET A 1 21.31 -9.20 -6.04
N VAL A 2 20.92 -8.19 -5.28
CA VAL A 2 19.78 -8.30 -4.37
C VAL A 2 18.50 -8.14 -5.18
N LYS A 3 17.67 -9.17 -5.16
CA LYS A 3 16.36 -9.12 -5.83
C LYS A 3 15.40 -8.38 -4.90
N LEU A 4 14.88 -7.26 -5.36
CA LEU A 4 13.85 -6.53 -4.62
C LEU A 4 12.57 -7.35 -4.63
N GLU A 5 12.06 -7.67 -3.44
CA GLU A 5 10.81 -8.39 -3.33
C GLU A 5 9.64 -7.47 -3.64
N SER A 6 8.66 -8.00 -4.35
CA SER A 6 7.43 -7.28 -4.68
C SER A 6 6.24 -8.20 -4.48
N TYR A 7 5.06 -7.60 -4.33
CA TYR A 7 3.86 -8.33 -3.89
C TYR A 7 2.67 -7.92 -4.72
N THR A 8 1.87 -8.90 -5.10
CA THR A 8 0.64 -8.69 -5.90
C THR A 8 -0.60 -9.23 -5.19
N ASP A 9 -0.45 -9.77 -3.97
CA ASP A 9 -1.52 -10.48 -3.28
C ASP A 9 -2.50 -9.59 -2.49
N TYR A 10 -2.56 -8.31 -2.84
CA TYR A 10 -3.56 -7.43 -2.24
C TYR A 10 -4.96 -7.81 -2.72
N PRO A 11 -5.99 -7.57 -1.88
CA PRO A 11 -7.35 -8.00 -2.24
C PRO A 11 -7.90 -7.27 -3.45
N LYS A 12 -8.77 -7.95 -4.18
CA LYS A 12 -9.42 -7.38 -5.36
C LYS A 12 -10.13 -6.07 -5.04
N GLN A 13 -10.69 -5.96 -3.83
CA GLN A 13 -11.39 -4.73 -3.42
C GLN A 13 -10.43 -3.53 -3.39
N ALA A 14 -9.16 -3.73 -3.06
CA ALA A 14 -8.17 -2.65 -3.11
C ALA A 14 -8.02 -2.13 -4.54
N SER A 15 -7.95 -3.04 -5.52
CA SER A 15 -7.87 -2.68 -6.93
C SER A 15 -9.13 -1.95 -7.39
N GLU A 16 -10.31 -2.44 -6.97
CA GLU A 16 -11.59 -1.83 -7.32
C GLU A 16 -11.70 -0.42 -6.72
N ASN A 17 -11.24 -0.23 -5.50
CA ASN A 17 -11.23 1.10 -4.86
C ASN A 17 -10.35 2.07 -5.64
N ALA A 18 -9.19 1.62 -6.09
CA ALA A 18 -8.28 2.44 -6.90
C ALA A 18 -8.92 2.79 -8.24
N LYS A 19 -9.65 1.85 -8.85
CA LYS A 19 -10.37 2.10 -10.10
C LYS A 19 -11.44 3.16 -9.93
N ILE A 20 -12.14 3.18 -8.79
CA ILE A 20 -13.14 4.20 -8.49
C ILE A 20 -12.46 5.58 -8.45
N ALA A 21 -11.29 5.67 -7.80
CA ALA A 21 -10.54 6.92 -7.75
C ALA A 21 -10.13 7.40 -9.15
N LEU A 22 -9.62 6.49 -9.98
CA LEU A 22 -9.20 6.82 -11.34
C LEU A 22 -10.38 7.27 -12.21
N ARG A 23 -11.52 6.60 -12.09
CA ARG A 23 -12.73 6.95 -12.84
C ARG A 23 -13.23 8.34 -12.45
N TYR A 24 -13.27 8.61 -11.16
CA TYR A 24 -13.65 9.94 -10.66
C TYR A 24 -12.72 11.00 -11.21
N ALA A 25 -11.41 10.75 -11.16
CA ALA A 25 -10.40 11.70 -11.65
C ALA A 25 -10.50 11.91 -13.17
N GLU A 26 -10.84 10.86 -13.92
CA GLU A 26 -11.04 10.96 -15.37
C GLU A 26 -12.22 11.87 -15.70
N GLU A 27 -13.30 11.76 -14.95
CA GLU A 27 -14.53 12.54 -15.18
C GLU A 27 -14.42 13.98 -14.65
N ASN A 28 -13.75 14.17 -13.51
CA ASN A 28 -13.74 15.44 -12.79
C ASN A 28 -12.36 16.08 -12.67
N GLY A 29 -11.31 15.36 -13.08
CA GLY A 29 -9.92 15.77 -12.87
C GLY A 29 -9.47 15.52 -11.44
N TRP A 30 -8.15 15.47 -11.24
CA TRP A 30 -7.58 15.36 -9.90
C TRP A 30 -7.64 16.68 -9.13
N GLY A 31 -7.66 17.81 -9.86
CA GLY A 31 -7.62 19.12 -9.25
C GLY A 31 -6.38 19.28 -8.36
N SER A 32 -6.55 19.92 -7.22
CA SER A 32 -5.48 20.10 -6.23
C SER A 32 -5.25 18.84 -5.39
N CYS A 33 -6.09 17.80 -5.55
CA CYS A 33 -5.99 16.56 -4.76
C CYS A 33 -4.89 15.62 -5.24
N GLY A 34 -4.50 15.72 -6.52
CA GLY A 34 -3.61 14.74 -7.11
C GLY A 34 -2.15 15.00 -6.84
N THR A 35 -1.56 14.21 -5.93
CA THR A 35 -0.11 14.15 -5.81
C THR A 35 0.41 13.14 -6.82
N ALA A 36 1.67 13.31 -7.29
CA ALA A 36 2.28 12.37 -8.23
C ALA A 36 2.30 10.95 -7.65
N VAL A 37 2.62 10.82 -6.37
CA VAL A 37 2.69 9.53 -5.68
C VAL A 37 1.30 8.89 -5.57
N GLY A 38 0.28 9.66 -5.20
CA GLY A 38 -1.10 9.16 -5.11
C GLY A 38 -1.63 8.66 -6.44
N LYS A 39 -1.38 9.39 -7.51
CA LYS A 39 -1.77 9.00 -8.87
C LYS A 39 -1.09 7.69 -9.29
N GLN A 40 0.21 7.59 -9.03
CA GLN A 40 0.99 6.39 -9.34
C GLN A 40 0.43 5.19 -8.58
N ARG A 41 0.11 5.36 -7.30
CA ARG A 41 -0.41 4.31 -6.45
C ARG A 41 -1.75 3.79 -6.96
N ALA A 42 -2.65 4.71 -7.31
CA ALA A 42 -3.95 4.35 -7.86
C ALA A 42 -3.80 3.53 -9.13
N ASN A 43 -2.91 3.93 -10.03
CA ASN A 43 -2.65 3.19 -11.27
C ASN A 43 -2.08 1.81 -11.01
N GLN A 44 -1.11 1.70 -10.09
CA GLN A 44 -0.51 0.40 -9.74
C GLN A 44 -1.55 -0.58 -9.19
N LEU A 45 -2.34 -0.13 -8.22
CA LEU A 45 -3.34 -0.98 -7.59
C LEU A 45 -4.45 -1.38 -8.56
N ALA A 46 -4.92 -0.43 -9.37
CA ALA A 46 -5.97 -0.70 -10.35
C ALA A 46 -5.56 -1.75 -11.37
N LYS A 47 -4.29 -1.75 -11.76
CA LYS A 47 -3.75 -2.69 -12.76
C LYS A 47 -3.27 -4.00 -12.15
N GLY A 48 -3.25 -4.12 -10.84
CA GLY A 48 -2.72 -5.32 -10.18
C GLY A 48 -1.21 -5.44 -10.26
N GLU A 49 -0.50 -4.33 -10.40
CA GLU A 49 0.96 -4.34 -10.53
C GLU A 49 1.65 -4.70 -9.20
N PRO A 50 2.85 -5.30 -9.28
CA PRO A 50 3.63 -5.59 -8.07
C PRO A 50 4.01 -4.31 -7.32
N ILE A 51 3.92 -4.36 -5.99
CA ILE A 51 4.30 -3.24 -5.14
C ILE A 51 5.35 -3.68 -4.13
N SER A 52 6.26 -2.77 -3.80
CA SER A 52 7.38 -3.03 -2.90
C SER A 52 6.96 -2.95 -1.43
N ARG A 53 7.83 -3.45 -0.55
CA ARG A 53 7.64 -3.30 0.90
C ARG A 53 7.49 -1.83 1.29
N ASP A 54 8.29 -0.94 0.70
CA ASP A 54 8.21 0.50 1.02
C ASP A 54 6.84 1.07 0.66
N THR A 55 6.29 0.65 -0.47
CA THR A 55 4.94 1.02 -0.88
C THR A 55 3.92 0.50 0.12
N ILE A 56 4.05 -0.76 0.54
CA ILE A 56 3.15 -1.37 1.51
C ILE A 56 3.22 -0.63 2.85
N ALA A 57 4.43 -0.23 3.26
CA ALA A 57 4.61 0.55 4.49
C ALA A 57 3.88 1.90 4.42
N ARG A 58 3.94 2.56 3.26
CA ARG A 58 3.21 3.81 3.05
C ARG A 58 1.69 3.62 3.07
N MET A 59 1.21 2.53 2.46
CA MET A 59 -0.21 2.17 2.50
C MET A 59 -0.66 1.91 3.94
N ALA A 60 0.12 1.16 4.71
CA ALA A 60 -0.19 0.87 6.11
C ALA A 60 -0.24 2.16 6.93
N ALA A 61 0.67 3.08 6.70
CA ALA A 61 0.72 4.38 7.38
C ALA A 61 -0.48 5.27 7.02
N PHE A 62 -1.13 5.00 5.89
CA PHE A 62 -2.30 5.75 5.45
C PHE A 62 -3.49 5.57 6.38
N GLU A 63 -3.42 4.60 7.30
CA GLU A 63 -4.42 4.41 8.36
C GLU A 63 -4.68 5.71 9.14
N ARG A 64 -3.69 6.58 9.28
CA ARG A 64 -3.85 7.87 9.95
C ARG A 64 -4.90 8.77 9.29
N HIS A 65 -5.29 8.45 8.05
CA HIS A 65 -6.31 9.19 7.29
C HIS A 65 -7.65 8.46 7.22
N ARG A 66 -7.88 7.48 8.12
CA ARG A 66 -9.10 6.66 8.12
C ARG A 66 -10.39 7.48 8.20
N GLN A 67 -10.36 8.63 8.88
CA GLN A 67 -11.53 9.50 8.95
C GLN A 67 -12.02 9.90 7.55
N ASN A 68 -11.15 9.90 6.56
CA ASN A 68 -11.51 10.23 5.18
C ASN A 68 -12.35 9.15 4.50
N SER A 69 -12.38 7.93 5.07
CA SER A 69 -13.17 6.82 4.50
C SER A 69 -14.67 7.09 4.52
N LYS A 70 -15.12 7.97 5.42
CA LYS A 70 -16.53 8.32 5.59
C LYS A 70 -16.93 9.56 4.81
N LYS A 71 -15.99 10.25 4.19
CA LYS A 71 -16.26 11.45 3.41
C LYS A 71 -16.79 11.08 2.02
N LYS A 72 -17.51 12.02 1.41
CA LYS A 72 -18.05 11.82 0.06
C LYS A 72 -17.02 12.22 -0.99
N LEU A 73 -17.05 11.53 -2.13
CA LEU A 73 -16.28 11.94 -3.30
C LEU A 73 -16.72 13.34 -3.73
N GLY A 74 -15.74 14.21 -3.99
CA GLY A 74 -16.01 15.59 -4.37
C GLY A 74 -16.12 16.54 -3.19
N ASP A 75 -16.12 16.02 -1.97
CA ASP A 75 -16.16 16.82 -0.75
C ASP A 75 -14.75 16.92 -0.19
N GLY A 76 -13.92 17.77 -0.82
CA GLY A 76 -12.50 17.84 -0.53
C GLY A 76 -11.73 16.68 -1.16
N CYS A 77 -10.50 16.48 -0.73
CA CYS A 77 -9.61 15.45 -1.28
C CYS A 77 -9.64 14.12 -0.54
N GLY A 78 -10.22 14.09 0.65
CA GLY A 78 -10.05 12.96 1.57
C GLY A 78 -10.50 11.62 1.00
N ARG A 79 -11.73 11.53 0.50
CA ARG A 79 -12.27 10.26 -0.01
C ARG A 79 -11.53 9.80 -1.27
N LEU A 80 -11.21 10.73 -2.16
CA LEU A 80 -10.50 10.42 -3.41
C LEU A 80 -9.13 9.81 -3.10
N MET A 81 -8.37 10.42 -2.19
CA MET A 81 -7.06 9.91 -1.82
C MET A 81 -7.17 8.60 -1.05
N TRP A 82 -8.17 8.45 -0.19
CA TRP A 82 -8.40 7.20 0.52
C TRP A 82 -8.58 6.03 -0.46
N LEU A 83 -9.41 6.23 -1.49
CA LEU A 83 -9.66 5.22 -2.52
C LEU A 83 -8.43 4.98 -3.42
N ALA A 84 -7.67 6.04 -3.72
CA ALA A 84 -6.46 5.93 -4.53
C ALA A 84 -5.41 5.01 -3.88
N TRP A 85 -5.36 4.98 -2.54
CA TRP A 85 -4.44 4.13 -1.78
C TRP A 85 -5.07 2.77 -1.42
N GLY A 86 -6.16 2.39 -2.08
CA GLY A 86 -6.79 1.09 -1.94
C GLY A 86 -7.98 1.03 -1.00
N GLY A 87 -8.35 2.13 -0.36
CA GLY A 87 -9.46 2.17 0.58
C GLY A 87 -9.22 1.28 1.79
N ASP A 88 -10.30 0.95 2.51
CA ASP A 88 -10.22 0.11 3.71
C ASP A 88 -9.51 -1.22 3.43
N ALA A 89 -9.87 -1.88 2.34
CA ALA A 89 -9.31 -3.19 2.00
C ALA A 89 -7.80 -3.11 1.77
N GLY A 90 -7.34 -2.08 1.05
CA GLY A 90 -5.93 -1.89 0.76
C GLY A 90 -5.13 -1.56 2.01
N VAL A 91 -5.63 -0.64 2.82
CA VAL A 91 -4.93 -0.21 4.04
C VAL A 91 -4.84 -1.36 5.06
N LYS A 92 -5.93 -2.09 5.27
CA LYS A 92 -5.93 -3.23 6.19
C LYS A 92 -4.99 -4.34 5.74
N TRP A 93 -5.03 -4.65 4.44
CA TRP A 93 -4.11 -5.63 3.88
C TRP A 93 -2.67 -5.21 4.07
N ALA A 94 -2.36 -3.94 3.81
CA ALA A 94 -1.01 -3.41 3.94
C ALA A 94 -0.49 -3.52 5.37
N GLN A 95 -1.33 -3.25 6.36
CA GLN A 95 -0.96 -3.40 7.77
C GLN A 95 -0.60 -4.84 8.11
N ARG A 96 -1.42 -5.80 7.67
CA ARG A 96 -1.16 -7.23 7.92
C ARG A 96 0.07 -7.71 7.15
N LYS A 97 0.18 -7.31 5.88
CA LYS A 97 1.28 -7.74 5.01
C LYS A 97 2.62 -7.21 5.52
N LEU A 98 2.66 -5.96 5.94
CA LEU A 98 3.88 -5.37 6.48
C LEU A 98 4.37 -6.13 7.71
N LYS A 99 3.47 -6.48 8.61
CA LYS A 99 3.82 -7.27 9.80
C LYS A 99 4.36 -8.65 9.41
N GLN A 100 3.72 -9.28 8.42
CA GLN A 100 4.16 -10.59 7.92
C GLN A 100 5.56 -10.51 7.33
N ILE A 101 5.80 -9.54 6.45
CA ILE A 101 7.10 -9.35 5.80
C ILE A 101 8.19 -9.12 6.86
N ASP A 102 7.94 -8.23 7.79
CA ASP A 102 8.93 -7.89 8.82
C ASP A 102 9.17 -9.04 9.78
N ARG A 103 8.13 -9.82 10.10
CA ARG A 103 8.28 -11.04 10.91
C ARG A 103 9.16 -12.07 10.22
N GLU A 104 8.94 -12.32 8.95
CA GLU A 104 9.74 -13.26 8.17
C GLU A 104 11.19 -12.81 8.09
N LYS A 105 11.42 -11.52 7.89
CA LYS A 105 12.75 -10.93 7.86
C LYS A 105 13.45 -11.10 9.20
N ASN A 106 12.76 -10.85 10.30
CA ASN A 106 13.33 -10.99 11.65
C ASN A 106 13.69 -12.45 11.96
N LEU A 107 12.86 -13.40 11.53
CA LEU A 107 13.15 -14.82 11.70
C LEU A 107 14.40 -15.23 10.92
N LYS A 108 14.56 -14.73 9.71
CA LYS A 108 15.76 -14.99 8.90
C LYS A 108 17.01 -14.40 9.55
N MET A 109 16.92 -13.19 10.07
CA MET A 109 18.01 -12.51 10.74
C MET A 109 18.43 -13.27 12.01
N THR A 110 17.46 -13.73 12.80
CA THR A 110 17.73 -14.52 14.02
C THR A 110 18.46 -15.82 13.68
N ALA A 111 18.05 -16.52 12.64
CA ALA A 111 18.71 -17.74 12.18
C ALA A 111 20.16 -17.44 11.74
N TYR A 112 20.35 -16.36 10.99
CA TYR A 112 21.67 -15.94 10.54
C TYR A 112 22.59 -15.62 11.74
N GLU A 113 22.08 -14.88 12.71
CA GLU A 113 22.83 -14.54 13.92
C GLU A 113 23.25 -15.80 14.70
N ARG A 114 22.37 -16.80 14.79
CA ARG A 114 22.71 -18.07 15.45
C ARG A 114 23.87 -18.79 14.75
N VAL A 115 23.85 -18.80 13.42
CA VAL A 115 24.90 -19.43 12.63
C VAL A 115 26.23 -18.70 12.85
N LEU A 116 26.23 -17.39 12.82
CA LEU A 116 27.43 -16.57 13.07
C LEU A 116 28.00 -16.84 14.46
N THR A 117 27.13 -16.91 15.49
CA THR A 117 27.54 -17.18 16.85
C THR A 117 28.28 -18.53 16.96
N LYS A 118 27.75 -19.56 16.28
CA LYS A 118 28.38 -20.88 16.27
C LYS A 118 29.75 -20.86 15.59
N LEU A 119 29.89 -20.05 14.52
CA LEU A 119 31.13 -20.01 13.75
C LEU A 119 32.26 -19.28 14.50
N TYR A 120 31.91 -18.33 15.36
CA TYR A 120 32.89 -17.46 16.03
C TYR A 120 33.06 -17.76 17.51
N LYS A 121 32.54 -18.87 17.99
CA LYS A 121 32.82 -19.33 19.36
C LYS A 121 34.14 -20.06 19.49
#